data_591ee0f38dd6372368f77084c81bd97e
#
_entry.id   591ee0f38dd6372368f77084c81bd97e
#
_cell.length_a   1.000
_cell.length_b   1.000
_cell.length_c   1.000
_cell.angle_alpha   90.00
_cell.angle_beta   90.00
_cell.angle_gamma   90.00
#
_symmetry.space_group_name_H-M   'P 1'
#
loop_
_entity.id
_entity.type
_entity.pdbx_description
1 polymer ?
#
loop_
_entity_poly.entity_id
_entity_poly.type
_entity_poly.pdbx_seq_one_letter_code
_entity_poly.pdbx_strand_id
1 'polypeptide(L)'
;VTLALLAAALVLLPAVRPPVRRLRPPLPASPPRRAPPRADEPLVLAGGWDLLAACLSAGLPVATAVRAVVPALPPEAGAVLRRVGDLLALGSDQVTAWAPALEHPATAPLARGARRTARSGAALAGFATDLAVRVRAEADDRAEAVAQRAGVLVAAPLAACFLPAFLCLGVVPVVLGLAERFTTTV
;
A
#
# COMPACT_ATOMS: atom_id res chain seq x y z
N VAL A 1 -40.47 -22.56 -12.26
CA VAL A 1 -39.00 -22.68 -12.12
C VAL A 1 -38.29 -21.61 -12.94
N THR A 2 -38.68 -21.41 -14.23
CA THR A 2 -38.07 -20.40 -15.12
C THR A 2 -38.29 -18.96 -14.64
N LEU A 3 -39.46 -18.61 -14.09
CA LEU A 3 -39.73 -17.29 -13.51
C LEU A 3 -38.91 -17.00 -12.25
N ALA A 4 -38.67 -18.02 -11.41
CA ALA A 4 -37.85 -17.88 -10.22
C ALA A 4 -36.37 -17.67 -10.58
N LEU A 5 -35.89 -18.35 -11.62
CA LEU A 5 -34.53 -18.18 -12.13
C LEU A 5 -34.31 -16.80 -12.77
N LEU A 6 -35.29 -16.29 -13.50
CA LEU A 6 -35.29 -14.93 -14.06
C LEU A 6 -35.34 -13.87 -12.97
N ALA A 7 -36.09 -14.06 -11.91
CA ALA A 7 -36.13 -13.16 -10.77
C ALA A 7 -34.81 -13.15 -10.00
N ALA A 8 -34.18 -14.32 -9.79
CA ALA A 8 -32.87 -14.43 -9.18
C ALA A 8 -31.77 -13.77 -10.04
N ALA A 9 -31.81 -13.94 -11.35
CA ALA A 9 -30.90 -13.27 -12.28
C ALA A 9 -31.06 -11.73 -12.25
N LEU A 10 -32.31 -11.25 -12.16
CA LEU A 10 -32.62 -9.82 -12.11
C LEU A 10 -32.18 -9.16 -10.79
N VAL A 11 -32.25 -9.90 -9.70
CA VAL A 11 -31.78 -9.43 -8.37
C VAL A 11 -30.24 -9.41 -8.30
N LEU A 12 -29.56 -10.29 -9.03
CA LEU A 12 -28.09 -10.34 -9.11
C LEU A 12 -27.49 -9.32 -10.09
N LEU A 13 -28.27 -8.82 -11.07
CA LEU A 13 -27.81 -7.79 -12.01
C LEU A 13 -27.37 -6.46 -11.37
N PRO A 14 -27.99 -5.92 -10.30
CA PRO A 14 -27.54 -4.65 -9.72
C PRO A 14 -26.20 -4.72 -8.99
N ALA A 15 -25.65 -5.90 -8.74
CA ALA A 15 -24.32 -6.03 -8.10
C ALA A 15 -23.16 -5.76 -9.10
N VAL A 16 -23.40 -5.85 -10.40
CA VAL A 16 -22.42 -5.49 -11.44
C VAL A 16 -22.68 -4.05 -11.90
N ARG A 17 -22.46 -3.09 -11.00
CA ARG A 17 -22.44 -1.68 -11.41
C ARG A 17 -21.19 -1.45 -12.26
N PRO A 18 -21.35 -1.09 -13.56
CA PRO A 18 -20.20 -0.78 -14.38
C PRO A 18 -19.45 0.44 -13.79
N PRO A 19 -18.14 0.55 -14.01
CA PRO A 19 -17.31 1.66 -13.50
C PRO A 19 -17.56 2.98 -14.24
N VAL A 20 -18.79 3.24 -14.70
CA VAL A 20 -19.22 4.49 -15.38
C VAL A 20 -19.10 5.73 -14.45
N ARG A 21 -18.86 5.52 -13.14
CA ARG A 21 -18.66 6.63 -12.20
C ARG A 21 -17.34 7.38 -12.39
N ARG A 22 -16.45 6.90 -13.28
CA ARG A 22 -15.20 7.59 -13.61
C ARG A 22 -15.33 8.71 -14.64
N LEU A 23 -16.50 8.86 -15.27
CA LEU A 23 -16.77 9.91 -16.28
C LEU A 23 -17.52 11.13 -15.73
N ARG A 24 -17.61 11.26 -14.40
CA ARG A 24 -18.18 12.49 -13.82
C ARG A 24 -17.10 13.59 -13.86
N PRO A 25 -17.37 14.72 -14.54
CA PRO A 25 -16.42 15.83 -14.56
C PRO A 25 -16.14 16.30 -13.12
N PRO A 26 -14.91 16.74 -12.80
CA PRO A 26 -14.57 17.17 -11.46
C PRO A 26 -15.42 18.38 -11.08
N LEU A 27 -16.17 18.27 -10.00
CA LEU A 27 -16.76 19.40 -9.30
C LEU A 27 -15.65 20.31 -8.77
N PRO A 28 -15.84 21.65 -8.74
CA PRO A 28 -14.79 22.59 -8.39
C PRO A 28 -14.22 22.35 -6.99
N ALA A 29 -12.94 22.47 -6.94
CA ALA A 29 -11.95 22.26 -5.91
C ALA A 29 -12.43 22.37 -4.44
N SER A 30 -12.49 21.21 -3.80
CA SER A 30 -12.09 21.09 -2.40
C SER A 30 -10.57 21.32 -2.30
N PRO A 31 -10.03 21.87 -1.19
CA PRO A 31 -8.60 22.12 -1.03
C PRO A 31 -7.81 20.84 -1.35
N PRO A 32 -6.58 20.93 -1.88
CA PRO A 32 -5.87 19.80 -2.45
C PRO A 32 -5.71 18.71 -1.39
N ARG A 33 -6.55 17.70 -1.47
CA ARG A 33 -6.32 16.44 -0.80
C ARG A 33 -4.98 15.97 -1.34
N ARG A 34 -3.95 15.88 -0.48
CA ARG A 34 -2.67 15.30 -0.82
C ARG A 34 -2.92 14.13 -1.77
N ALA A 35 -2.43 14.22 -3.00
CA ALA A 35 -2.56 13.13 -3.96
C ALA A 35 -2.04 11.85 -3.28
N PRO A 36 -2.73 10.70 -3.43
CA PRO A 36 -2.20 9.47 -2.89
C PRO A 36 -0.78 9.27 -3.44
N PRO A 37 0.19 8.85 -2.60
CA PRO A 37 1.56 8.61 -3.04
C PRO A 37 1.52 7.79 -4.33
N ARG A 38 2.30 8.16 -5.34
CA ARG A 38 2.45 7.36 -6.55
C ARG A 38 2.92 5.97 -6.12
N ALA A 39 2.43 4.92 -6.78
CA ALA A 39 2.75 3.54 -6.40
C ALA A 39 4.28 3.29 -6.29
N ASP A 40 5.07 4.03 -7.06
CA ASP A 40 6.53 3.93 -7.09
C ASP A 40 7.24 4.79 -6.02
N GLU A 41 6.54 5.70 -5.35
CA GLU A 41 7.15 6.64 -4.40
C GLU A 41 7.83 5.95 -3.20
N PRO A 42 7.28 4.86 -2.60
CA PRO A 42 7.96 4.11 -1.55
C PRO A 42 9.26 3.45 -2.03
N LEU A 43 9.29 2.92 -3.25
CA LEU A 43 10.49 2.27 -3.81
C LEU A 43 11.58 3.29 -4.13
N VAL A 44 11.22 4.46 -4.64
CA VAL A 44 12.15 5.58 -4.84
C VAL A 44 12.73 6.03 -3.50
N LEU A 45 11.91 6.12 -2.47
CA LEU A 45 12.33 6.45 -1.12
C LEU A 45 13.31 5.42 -0.55
N ALA A 46 13.01 4.13 -0.70
CA ALA A 46 13.89 3.04 -0.27
C ALA A 46 15.25 3.07 -1.00
N GLY A 47 15.26 3.34 -2.32
CA GLY A 47 16.48 3.54 -3.09
C GLY A 47 17.32 4.72 -2.57
N GLY A 48 16.68 5.81 -2.18
CA GLY A 48 17.34 6.95 -1.56
C GLY A 48 17.98 6.61 -0.21
N TRP A 49 17.33 5.76 0.62
CA TRP A 49 17.90 5.28 1.88
C TRP A 49 19.10 4.37 1.67
N ASP A 50 19.08 3.48 0.67
CA ASP A 50 20.25 2.66 0.32
C ASP A 50 21.43 3.51 -0.15
N LEU A 51 21.17 4.52 -0.98
CA LEU A 51 22.20 5.44 -1.42
C LEU A 51 22.79 6.22 -0.24
N LEU A 52 21.96 6.64 0.71
CA LEU A 52 22.42 7.27 1.95
C LEU A 52 23.32 6.33 2.76
N ALA A 53 22.89 5.09 2.93
CA ALA A 53 23.67 4.07 3.64
C ALA A 53 25.03 3.83 2.96
N ALA A 54 25.05 3.73 1.63
CA ALA A 54 26.27 3.57 0.84
C ALA A 54 27.24 4.77 1.02
N CYS A 55 26.71 5.99 0.93
CA CYS A 55 27.51 7.21 1.15
C CYS A 55 28.12 7.24 2.57
N LEU A 56 27.35 6.90 3.60
CA LEU A 56 27.80 6.87 4.98
C LEU A 56 28.80 5.75 5.23
N SER A 57 28.59 4.58 4.62
CA SER A 57 29.53 3.44 4.69
C SER A 57 30.85 3.73 3.99
N ALA A 58 30.84 4.56 2.94
CA ALA A 58 32.04 5.07 2.28
C ALA A 58 32.78 6.14 3.12
N GLY A 59 32.26 6.50 4.29
CA GLY A 59 32.88 7.46 5.21
C GLY A 59 32.57 8.92 4.94
N LEU A 60 31.57 9.24 4.10
CA LEU A 60 31.18 10.63 3.87
C LEU A 60 30.61 11.23 5.17
N PRO A 61 30.92 12.51 5.45
CA PRO A 61 30.26 13.24 6.53
C PRO A 61 28.74 13.25 6.34
N VAL A 62 27.97 13.14 7.44
CA VAL A 62 26.49 13.03 7.40
C VAL A 62 25.87 14.17 6.59
N ALA A 63 26.32 15.41 6.76
CA ALA A 63 25.84 16.56 6.00
C ALA A 63 26.01 16.38 4.50
N THR A 64 27.19 15.89 4.06
CA THR A 64 27.49 15.64 2.66
C THR A 64 26.68 14.48 2.10
N ALA A 65 26.58 13.37 2.84
CA ALA A 65 25.80 12.20 2.46
C ALA A 65 24.31 12.56 2.29
N VAL A 66 23.71 13.27 3.24
CA VAL A 66 22.32 13.73 3.17
C VAL A 66 22.09 14.63 1.95
N ARG A 67 22.99 15.55 1.65
CA ARG A 67 22.85 16.42 0.45
C ARG A 67 23.03 15.65 -0.86
N ALA A 68 23.89 14.66 -0.90
CA ALA A 68 24.14 13.84 -2.09
C ALA A 68 22.91 13.02 -2.51
N VAL A 69 22.10 12.57 -1.56
CA VAL A 69 20.92 11.73 -1.86
C VAL A 69 19.66 12.53 -2.23
N VAL A 70 19.65 13.82 -2.01
CA VAL A 70 18.47 14.69 -2.29
C VAL A 70 17.90 14.50 -3.70
N PRO A 71 18.73 14.44 -4.78
CA PRO A 71 18.20 14.27 -6.14
C PRO A 71 17.54 12.91 -6.40
N ALA A 72 17.87 11.90 -5.61
CA ALA A 72 17.35 10.54 -5.74
C ALA A 72 16.04 10.31 -4.94
N LEU A 73 15.57 11.31 -4.21
CA LEU A 73 14.39 11.22 -3.36
C LEU A 73 13.15 11.86 -4.00
N PRO A 74 11.95 11.47 -3.57
CA PRO A 74 10.74 12.21 -3.91
C PRO A 74 10.88 13.70 -3.56
N PRO A 75 10.31 14.61 -4.37
CA PRO A 75 10.56 16.06 -4.25
C PRO A 75 10.29 16.63 -2.86
N GLU A 76 9.21 16.18 -2.20
CA GLU A 76 8.86 16.64 -0.85
C GLU A 76 9.88 16.18 0.20
N ALA A 77 10.23 14.89 0.20
CA ALA A 77 11.24 14.33 1.10
C ALA A 77 12.64 14.93 0.82
N GLY A 78 12.98 15.10 -0.46
CA GLY A 78 14.23 15.73 -0.88
C GLY A 78 14.37 17.18 -0.41
N ALA A 79 13.31 17.98 -0.49
CA ALA A 79 13.30 19.36 0.01
C ALA A 79 13.55 19.44 1.52
N VAL A 80 12.92 18.54 2.27
CA VAL A 80 13.12 18.44 3.74
C VAL A 80 14.55 18.04 4.06
N LEU A 81 15.10 17.00 3.41
CA LEU A 81 16.46 16.54 3.67
C LEU A 81 17.54 17.53 3.20
N ARG A 82 17.27 18.30 2.15
CA ARG A 82 18.16 19.41 1.77
C ARG A 82 18.31 20.38 2.92
N ARG A 83 17.21 20.79 3.54
CA ARG A 83 17.22 21.68 4.70
C ARG A 83 18.00 21.09 5.88
N VAL A 84 17.82 19.79 6.15
CA VAL A 84 18.61 19.08 7.17
C VAL A 84 20.11 19.15 6.84
N GLY A 85 20.49 18.82 5.60
CA GLY A 85 21.88 18.85 5.14
C GLY A 85 22.52 20.23 5.25
N ASP A 86 21.75 21.28 4.96
CA ASP A 86 22.20 22.67 5.08
C ASP A 86 22.42 23.07 6.56
N LEU A 87 21.50 22.71 7.47
CA LEU A 87 21.66 22.95 8.88
C LEU A 87 22.88 22.21 9.47
N LEU A 88 23.06 20.95 9.08
CA LEU A 88 24.25 20.17 9.48
C LEU A 88 25.56 20.78 8.96
N ALA A 89 25.57 21.26 7.73
CA ALA A 89 26.73 21.91 7.12
C ALA A 89 27.09 23.25 7.81
N LEU A 90 26.09 23.94 8.34
CA LEU A 90 26.26 25.16 9.16
C LEU A 90 26.68 24.87 10.59
N GLY A 91 26.89 23.60 10.96
CA GLY A 91 27.32 23.21 12.30
C GLY A 91 26.21 23.18 13.35
N SER A 92 24.93 23.19 12.94
CA SER A 92 23.83 23.02 13.88
C SER A 92 23.93 21.68 14.60
N ASP A 93 23.53 21.63 15.85
CA ASP A 93 23.43 20.38 16.59
C ASP A 93 22.46 19.40 15.92
N GLN A 94 22.68 18.10 16.13
CA GLN A 94 21.90 17.07 15.45
C GLN A 94 20.41 17.11 15.79
N VAL A 95 20.04 17.49 17.02
CA VAL A 95 18.64 17.53 17.44
C VAL A 95 17.89 18.61 16.66
N THR A 96 18.50 19.79 16.57
CA THR A 96 17.96 20.94 15.84
C THR A 96 17.98 20.71 14.32
N ALA A 97 19.08 20.20 13.77
CA ALA A 97 19.21 19.96 12.35
C ALA A 97 18.16 18.97 11.79
N TRP A 98 17.84 17.91 12.54
CA TRP A 98 16.87 16.91 12.14
C TRP A 98 15.40 17.26 12.49
N ALA A 99 15.14 18.38 13.16
CA ALA A 99 13.79 18.79 13.56
C ALA A 99 12.83 18.89 12.35
N PRO A 100 13.18 19.53 11.21
CA PRO A 100 12.27 19.62 10.07
C PRO A 100 11.89 18.25 9.49
N ALA A 101 12.79 17.26 9.56
CA ALA A 101 12.54 15.92 9.03
C ALA A 101 11.60 15.09 9.90
N LEU A 102 11.37 15.47 11.14
CA LEU A 102 10.38 14.81 12.01
C LEU A 102 8.92 15.15 11.63
N GLU A 103 8.71 16.29 11.01
CA GLU A 103 7.37 16.77 10.64
C GLU A 103 6.83 16.09 9.37
N HIS A 104 7.73 15.53 8.55
CA HIS A 104 7.35 14.90 7.30
C HIS A 104 7.31 13.36 7.43
N PRO A 105 6.19 12.69 7.09
CA PRO A 105 5.99 11.27 7.36
C PRO A 105 7.03 10.35 6.72
N ALA A 106 7.50 10.67 5.51
CA ALA A 106 8.49 9.86 4.81
C ALA A 106 9.90 9.95 5.43
N THR A 107 10.26 11.09 6.01
CA THR A 107 11.61 11.33 6.58
C THR A 107 11.66 11.19 8.11
N ALA A 108 10.52 11.22 8.79
CA ALA A 108 10.44 11.13 10.24
C ALA A 108 11.08 9.86 10.83
N PRO A 109 10.96 8.66 10.23
CA PRO A 109 11.65 7.48 10.71
C PRO A 109 13.17 7.65 10.68
N LEU A 110 13.72 8.16 9.57
CA LEU A 110 15.16 8.43 9.43
C LEU A 110 15.62 9.46 10.46
N ALA A 111 14.87 10.56 10.64
CA ALA A 111 15.20 11.61 11.58
C ALA A 111 15.27 11.10 13.04
N ARG A 112 14.33 10.23 13.41
CA ARG A 112 14.34 9.57 14.73
C ARG A 112 15.56 8.67 14.90
N GLY A 113 15.93 7.93 13.86
CA GLY A 113 17.14 7.12 13.83
C GLY A 113 18.40 7.98 13.98
N ALA A 114 18.54 9.01 13.15
CA ALA A 114 19.67 9.92 13.16
C ALA A 114 19.89 10.59 14.52
N ARG A 115 18.82 11.03 15.19
CA ARG A 115 18.91 11.63 16.53
C ARG A 115 19.35 10.64 17.62
N ARG A 116 19.06 9.33 17.45
CA ARG A 116 19.51 8.28 18.37
C ARG A 116 20.97 7.89 18.12
N THR A 117 21.40 7.89 16.86
CA THR A 117 22.72 7.47 16.41
C THR A 117 23.69 8.64 16.24
N ALA A 118 23.41 9.77 16.84
CA ALA A 118 24.07 11.08 16.66
C ALA A 118 25.62 11.06 16.72
N ARG A 119 26.22 9.99 17.23
CA ARG A 119 27.67 9.87 17.42
C ARG A 119 28.39 9.02 16.38
N SER A 120 27.67 8.34 15.47
CA SER A 120 28.31 7.42 14.51
C SER A 120 27.59 7.41 13.17
N GLY A 121 28.30 7.81 12.11
CA GLY A 121 27.81 7.69 10.73
C GLY A 121 27.55 6.23 10.33
N ALA A 122 28.37 5.30 10.84
CA ALA A 122 28.17 3.86 10.58
C ALA A 122 26.86 3.33 11.18
N ALA A 123 26.50 3.78 12.39
CA ALA A 123 25.22 3.40 13.00
C ALA A 123 24.02 3.98 12.22
N LEU A 124 24.16 5.19 11.67
CA LEU A 124 23.13 5.78 10.80
C LEU A 124 23.06 5.05 9.46
N ALA A 125 24.16 4.58 8.90
CA ALA A 125 24.20 3.76 7.69
C ALA A 125 23.40 2.45 7.88
N GLY A 126 23.68 1.71 8.94
CA GLY A 126 22.92 0.50 9.27
C GLY A 126 21.42 0.77 9.43
N PHE A 127 21.08 1.84 10.14
CA PHE A 127 19.67 2.24 10.30
C PHE A 127 18.99 2.61 8.96
N ALA A 128 19.71 3.29 8.06
CA ALA A 128 19.18 3.64 6.74
C ALA A 128 18.93 2.39 5.87
N THR A 129 19.85 1.40 5.94
CA THR A 129 19.65 0.09 5.27
C THR A 129 18.40 -0.63 5.80
N ASP A 130 18.28 -0.74 7.12
CA ASP A 130 17.10 -1.37 7.74
C ASP A 130 15.80 -0.65 7.36
N LEU A 131 15.84 0.66 7.27
CA LEU A 131 14.70 1.47 6.87
C LEU A 131 14.31 1.21 5.40
N ALA A 132 15.28 1.07 4.50
CA ALA A 132 15.05 0.73 3.10
C ALA A 132 14.37 -0.65 2.96
N VAL A 133 14.84 -1.64 3.70
CA VAL A 133 14.25 -2.99 3.74
C VAL A 133 12.79 -2.94 4.22
N ARG A 134 12.52 -2.21 5.30
CA ARG A 134 11.15 -2.07 5.83
C ARG A 134 10.21 -1.39 4.84
N VAL A 135 10.66 -0.33 4.20
CA VAL A 135 9.84 0.40 3.21
C VAL A 135 9.47 -0.51 2.03
N ARG A 136 10.41 -1.37 1.58
CA ARG A 136 10.13 -2.35 0.52
C ARG A 136 9.12 -3.40 0.99
N ALA A 137 9.34 -4.00 2.15
CA ALA A 137 8.43 -4.99 2.71
C ALA A 137 7.00 -4.44 2.84
N GLU A 138 6.84 -3.21 3.35
CA GLU A 138 5.53 -2.55 3.42
C GLU A 138 4.92 -2.28 2.04
N ALA A 139 5.72 -2.03 1.00
CA ALA A 139 5.22 -1.85 -0.37
C ALA A 139 4.73 -3.18 -0.94
N ASP A 140 5.48 -4.27 -0.72
CA ASP A 140 5.13 -5.62 -1.13
C ASP A 140 3.85 -6.11 -0.44
N ASP A 141 3.73 -5.93 0.87
CA ASP A 141 2.52 -6.28 1.65
C ASP A 141 1.27 -5.54 1.11
N ARG A 142 1.42 -4.27 0.75
CA ARG A 142 0.32 -3.49 0.16
C ARG A 142 -0.07 -4.00 -1.23
N ALA A 143 0.91 -4.37 -2.05
CA ALA A 143 0.67 -4.91 -3.38
C ALA A 143 -0.04 -6.27 -3.29
N GLU A 144 0.40 -7.14 -2.38
CA GLU A 144 -0.23 -8.43 -2.12
C GLU A 144 -1.68 -8.28 -1.62
N ALA A 145 -1.92 -7.38 -0.67
CA ALA A 145 -3.27 -7.10 -0.17
C ALA A 145 -4.23 -6.62 -1.28
N VAL A 146 -3.74 -5.84 -2.24
CA VAL A 146 -4.53 -5.42 -3.41
C VAL A 146 -4.81 -6.60 -4.33
N ALA A 147 -3.81 -7.46 -4.59
CA ALA A 147 -3.96 -8.66 -5.41
C ALA A 147 -4.96 -9.66 -4.81
N GLN A 148 -4.89 -9.90 -3.51
CA GLN A 148 -5.82 -10.79 -2.80
C GLN A 148 -7.27 -10.28 -2.89
N ARG A 149 -7.51 -8.99 -2.71
CA ARG A 149 -8.84 -8.38 -2.87
C ARG A 149 -9.38 -8.54 -4.29
N ALA A 150 -8.53 -8.39 -5.30
CA ALA A 150 -8.92 -8.61 -6.70
C ALA A 150 -9.34 -10.06 -6.94
N GLY A 151 -8.63 -11.04 -6.37
CA GLY A 151 -8.98 -12.47 -6.45
C GLY A 151 -10.36 -12.78 -5.88
N VAL A 152 -10.70 -12.22 -4.72
CA VAL A 152 -12.04 -12.38 -4.09
C VAL A 152 -13.13 -11.77 -4.96
N LEU A 153 -12.90 -10.60 -5.56
CA LEU A 153 -13.88 -9.93 -6.42
C LEU A 153 -14.18 -10.73 -7.70
N VAL A 154 -13.23 -11.52 -8.19
CA VAL A 154 -13.44 -12.42 -9.34
C VAL A 154 -14.13 -13.72 -8.92
N ALA A 155 -13.75 -14.28 -7.78
CA ALA A 155 -14.30 -15.54 -7.29
C ALA A 155 -15.73 -15.43 -6.74
N ALA A 156 -16.09 -14.30 -6.14
CA ALA A 156 -17.38 -14.09 -5.49
C ALA A 156 -18.59 -14.26 -6.46
N PRO A 157 -18.61 -13.65 -7.67
CA PRO A 157 -19.72 -13.84 -8.62
C PRO A 157 -19.80 -15.30 -9.10
N LEU A 158 -18.65 -15.97 -9.27
CA LEU A 158 -18.62 -17.37 -9.69
C LEU A 158 -19.24 -18.27 -8.64
N ALA A 159 -18.88 -18.08 -7.37
CA ALA A 159 -19.45 -18.83 -6.24
C ALA A 159 -20.96 -18.57 -6.08
N ALA A 160 -21.38 -17.30 -6.22
CA ALA A 160 -22.79 -16.91 -6.13
C ALA A 160 -23.66 -17.50 -7.26
N CYS A 161 -23.08 -17.77 -8.42
CA CYS A 161 -23.78 -18.41 -9.53
C CYS A 161 -23.79 -19.93 -9.40
N PHE A 162 -22.68 -20.53 -8.93
CA PHE A 162 -22.53 -21.99 -8.82
C PHE A 162 -23.36 -22.59 -7.68
N LEU A 163 -23.44 -21.90 -6.52
CA LEU A 163 -24.12 -22.41 -5.34
C LEU A 163 -25.62 -22.72 -5.58
N PRO A 164 -26.43 -21.80 -6.11
CA PRO A 164 -27.83 -22.08 -6.40
C PRO A 164 -28.03 -23.16 -7.49
N ALA A 165 -27.15 -23.16 -8.52
CA ALA A 165 -27.19 -24.20 -9.53
C ALA A 165 -26.91 -25.59 -8.97
N PHE A 166 -25.92 -25.71 -8.09
CA PHE A 166 -25.59 -26.96 -7.40
C PHE A 166 -26.75 -27.44 -6.51
N LEU A 167 -27.38 -26.54 -5.77
CA LEU A 167 -28.54 -26.89 -4.94
C LEU A 167 -29.71 -27.40 -5.78
N CYS A 168 -30.05 -26.70 -6.87
CA CYS A 168 -31.19 -27.07 -7.72
C CYS A 168 -30.96 -28.35 -8.53
N LEU A 169 -29.76 -28.57 -9.03
CA LEU A 169 -29.46 -29.71 -9.91
C LEU A 169 -28.90 -30.92 -9.15
N GLY A 170 -28.22 -30.70 -8.01
CA GLY A 170 -27.60 -31.76 -7.24
C GLY A 170 -28.41 -32.18 -6.03
N VAL A 171 -28.74 -31.25 -5.14
CA VAL A 171 -29.33 -31.57 -3.83
C VAL A 171 -30.83 -31.84 -3.92
N VAL A 172 -31.59 -31.00 -4.63
CA VAL A 172 -33.04 -31.10 -4.71
C VAL A 172 -33.52 -32.44 -5.29
N PRO A 173 -32.99 -32.95 -6.42
CA PRO A 173 -33.46 -34.23 -6.95
C PRO A 173 -33.09 -35.41 -6.05
N VAL A 174 -31.97 -35.37 -5.35
CA VAL A 174 -31.58 -36.41 -4.39
C VAL A 174 -32.54 -36.46 -3.17
N VAL A 175 -32.86 -35.28 -2.64
CA VAL A 175 -33.78 -35.19 -1.49
C VAL A 175 -35.20 -35.64 -1.88
N LEU A 176 -35.70 -35.26 -3.06
CA LEU A 176 -37.01 -35.68 -3.58
C LEU A 176 -37.04 -37.19 -3.79
N GLY A 177 -36.02 -37.77 -4.44
CA GLY A 177 -35.95 -39.24 -4.64
C GLY A 177 -35.85 -40.04 -3.35
N LEU A 178 -35.22 -39.47 -2.30
CA LEU A 178 -35.20 -40.09 -0.99
C LEU A 178 -36.57 -40.00 -0.29
N ALA A 179 -37.23 -38.87 -0.37
CA ALA A 179 -38.58 -38.66 0.19
C ALA A 179 -39.63 -39.61 -0.44
N GLU A 180 -39.61 -39.82 -1.75
CA GLU A 180 -40.47 -40.77 -2.45
C GLU A 180 -40.28 -42.21 -1.95
N ARG A 181 -39.04 -42.63 -1.68
CA ARG A 181 -38.75 -43.98 -1.15
C ARG A 181 -39.37 -44.18 0.23
N PHE A 182 -39.38 -43.19 1.07
CA PHE A 182 -39.95 -43.30 2.43
C PHE A 182 -41.48 -43.31 2.39
N THR A 183 -42.13 -42.63 1.41
CA THR A 183 -43.60 -42.64 1.30
C THR A 183 -44.17 -43.90 0.65
N THR A 184 -43.34 -44.64 -0.12
CA THR A 184 -43.79 -45.88 -0.80
C THR A 184 -43.59 -47.12 0.09
N THR A 185 -42.92 -47.02 1.25
CA THR A 185 -42.62 -48.13 2.16
C THR A 185 -43.57 -48.17 3.38
N VAL A 186 -44.56 -47.29 3.44
CA VAL A 186 -45.66 -47.27 4.41
C VAL A 186 -46.95 -47.61 3.70
#